data_6190fa344245ac6b90421b8ac07b305c
#
_entry.id   6190fa344245ac6b90421b8ac07b305c
#
_cell.length_a   1.000
_cell.length_b   1.000
_cell.length_c   1.000
_cell.angle_alpha   90.00
_cell.angle_beta   90.00
_cell.angle_gamma   90.00
#
_symmetry.space_group_name_H-M   'P 1'
#
loop_
_entity.id
_entity.type
_entity.pdbx_description
1 polymer ?
#
loop_
_entity_poly.entity_id
_entity_poly.type
_entity_poly.pdbx_seq_one_letter_code
_entity_poly.pdbx_strand_id
1 'polypeptide(L)'
;SEVIRPQLNVSRRMVGGDVNPYEKINQQTIFATSAGTKSSYAYERLIDVFEKSIIDPENNFCIGLDYRIPVMHNLIDGNYVRELKMSPSYNETTFAAEYMGVWLGGSDESWFNFEKISRYRKIKNPEWVAKFRGQANVFYLISVDVGRLNDQTVACVFRVNINDNKFYSTLVNIVVLGRQAETKTFSRQAIDLKQLIARYSPKEVVIDCNGLGIGLADEMIKTHLDSQGNELPAYGFSNNEDFRKIQPRDAAQILYSLKANGPLNSKIHGNAYTRLNSGLVRFLITEQEARSALL
;
A
#
# COMPACT_ATOMS: atom_id res chain seq x y z
N SER A 1 13.25 -20.74 -9.79
CA SER A 1 12.57 -21.66 -10.74
C SER A 1 13.51 -22.28 -11.75
N GLU A 2 14.60 -21.62 -12.16
CA GLU A 2 15.58 -22.18 -13.11
C GLU A 2 16.39 -23.38 -12.55
N VAL A 3 16.53 -23.47 -11.23
CA VAL A 3 17.27 -24.57 -10.58
C VAL A 3 16.44 -25.86 -10.50
N ILE A 4 15.11 -25.77 -10.45
CA ILE A 4 14.21 -26.93 -10.29
C ILE A 4 13.88 -27.56 -11.66
N ARG A 5 13.80 -26.79 -12.74
CA ARG A 5 13.45 -27.28 -14.08
C ARG A 5 14.34 -28.41 -14.61
N PRO A 6 15.67 -28.35 -14.48
CA PRO A 6 16.54 -29.48 -14.90
C PRO A 6 16.28 -30.77 -14.14
N GLN A 7 15.90 -30.68 -12.86
CA GLN A 7 15.61 -31.85 -12.02
C GLN A 7 14.29 -32.54 -12.41
N LEU A 8 13.38 -31.83 -13.05
CA LEU A 8 12.13 -32.39 -13.57
C LEU A 8 12.33 -33.18 -14.88
N ASN A 9 13.51 -33.10 -15.49
CA ASN A 9 13.82 -33.85 -16.73
C ASN A 9 14.37 -35.26 -16.49
N VAL A 10 14.13 -35.83 -15.31
CA VAL A 10 14.49 -37.21 -15.01
C VAL A 10 13.27 -38.09 -15.19
N SER A 11 13.34 -39.00 -16.15
CA SER A 11 12.24 -39.96 -16.39
C SER A 11 11.99 -40.83 -15.17
N ARG A 12 10.74 -41.08 -14.87
CA ARG A 12 10.35 -42.06 -13.84
C ARG A 12 10.80 -43.45 -14.28
N ARG A 13 11.42 -44.15 -13.40
CA ARG A 13 11.93 -45.50 -13.65
C ARG A 13 11.07 -46.51 -12.87
N MET A 14 10.90 -47.69 -13.47
CA MET A 14 10.32 -48.84 -12.80
C MET A 14 11.29 -49.42 -11.77
N VAL A 15 10.79 -50.25 -10.88
CA VAL A 15 11.62 -51.05 -10.00
C VAL A 15 12.49 -51.93 -10.91
N GLY A 16 13.82 -51.74 -10.89
CA GLY A 16 14.75 -52.36 -11.80
C GLY A 16 15.53 -51.39 -12.71
N GLY A 17 15.08 -50.11 -12.76
CA GLY A 17 15.85 -49.04 -13.43
C GLY A 17 15.41 -48.72 -14.85
N ASP A 18 14.48 -49.46 -15.43
CA ASP A 18 13.97 -49.22 -16.79
C ASP A 18 12.92 -48.11 -16.83
N VAL A 19 12.81 -47.41 -17.97
CA VAL A 19 11.80 -46.43 -18.21
C VAL A 19 10.45 -47.13 -18.43
N ASN A 20 9.39 -46.70 -17.73
CA ASN A 20 8.03 -47.26 -17.94
C ASN A 20 7.49 -46.91 -19.33
N PRO A 21 7.32 -47.85 -20.23
CA PRO A 21 6.87 -47.60 -21.59
C PRO A 21 5.40 -47.18 -21.70
N TYR A 22 4.61 -47.41 -20.64
CA TYR A 22 3.19 -47.05 -20.57
C TYR A 22 2.94 -45.65 -19.99
N GLU A 23 3.95 -45.01 -19.44
CA GLU A 23 3.82 -43.70 -18.83
C GLU A 23 4.13 -42.63 -19.89
N LYS A 24 3.08 -42.03 -20.44
CA LYS A 24 3.21 -40.98 -21.47
C LYS A 24 3.72 -39.65 -20.91
N ILE A 25 3.50 -39.39 -19.63
CA ILE A 25 3.85 -38.13 -18.95
C ILE A 25 4.72 -38.45 -17.75
N ASN A 26 6.05 -38.36 -17.94
CA ASN A 26 7.01 -38.66 -16.88
C ASN A 26 7.23 -37.51 -15.89
N GLN A 27 6.88 -36.27 -16.27
CA GLN A 27 7.20 -35.09 -15.52
C GLN A 27 6.06 -34.09 -15.61
N GLN A 28 5.64 -33.58 -14.45
CA GLN A 28 4.57 -32.61 -14.36
C GLN A 28 5.01 -31.44 -13.47
N THR A 29 4.69 -30.24 -13.90
CA THR A 29 4.80 -29.04 -13.06
C THR A 29 3.42 -28.48 -12.86
N ILE A 30 2.97 -28.39 -11.62
CA ILE A 30 1.66 -27.85 -11.27
C ILE A 30 1.89 -26.52 -10.56
N PHE A 31 1.30 -25.44 -11.08
CA PHE A 31 1.22 -24.15 -10.44
C PHE A 31 -0.20 -23.95 -9.91
N ALA A 32 -0.35 -23.86 -8.60
CA ALA A 32 -1.61 -23.52 -7.97
C ALA A 32 -1.46 -22.18 -7.23
N THR A 33 -2.34 -21.23 -7.53
CA THR A 33 -2.32 -19.91 -6.93
C THR A 33 -3.71 -19.28 -6.95
N SER A 34 -3.99 -18.40 -6.00
CA SER A 34 -5.07 -17.41 -6.15
C SER A 34 -4.64 -16.30 -7.07
N ALA A 35 -5.59 -15.57 -7.62
CA ALA A 35 -5.30 -14.38 -8.39
C ALA A 35 -4.67 -13.31 -7.48
N GLY A 36 -3.74 -12.57 -8.03
CA GLY A 36 -3.03 -11.48 -7.38
C GLY A 36 -2.95 -10.27 -8.30
N THR A 37 -1.76 -9.69 -8.41
CA THR A 37 -1.52 -8.57 -9.33
C THR A 37 -0.98 -9.06 -10.67
N LYS A 38 -1.34 -8.37 -11.75
CA LYS A 38 -0.84 -8.66 -13.11
C LYS A 38 0.67 -8.44 -13.27
N SER A 39 1.30 -7.70 -12.36
CA SER A 39 2.76 -7.53 -12.30
C SER A 39 3.48 -8.66 -11.55
N SER A 40 2.76 -9.67 -11.07
CA SER A 40 3.36 -10.76 -10.31
C SER A 40 3.90 -11.87 -11.20
N TYR A 41 4.94 -12.57 -10.72
CA TYR A 41 5.46 -13.79 -11.36
C TYR A 41 4.37 -14.85 -11.60
N ALA A 42 3.38 -14.95 -10.70
CA ALA A 42 2.27 -15.88 -10.86
C ALA A 42 1.41 -15.56 -12.09
N TYR A 43 1.19 -14.27 -12.38
CA TYR A 43 0.48 -13.84 -13.58
C TYR A 43 1.28 -14.11 -14.85
N GLU A 44 2.58 -13.82 -14.86
CA GLU A 44 3.46 -14.17 -15.99
C GLU A 44 3.44 -15.66 -16.30
N ARG A 45 3.45 -16.51 -15.24
CA ARG A 45 3.32 -17.95 -15.40
C ARG A 45 1.95 -18.38 -15.91
N LEU A 46 0.88 -17.72 -15.47
CA LEU A 46 -0.47 -17.97 -16.01
C LEU A 46 -0.51 -17.73 -17.51
N ILE A 47 0.02 -16.59 -17.97
CA ILE A 47 0.03 -16.25 -19.40
C ILE A 47 0.89 -17.27 -20.19
N ASP A 48 2.09 -17.58 -19.70
CA ASP A 48 2.98 -18.57 -20.34
C ASP A 48 2.31 -19.95 -20.48
N VAL A 49 1.65 -20.44 -19.42
CA VAL A 49 0.95 -21.73 -19.46
C VAL A 49 -0.30 -21.66 -20.32
N PHE A 50 -1.03 -20.55 -20.29
CA PHE A 50 -2.23 -20.34 -21.10
C PHE A 50 -1.87 -20.33 -22.60
N GLU A 51 -0.84 -19.59 -23.01
CA GLU A 51 -0.35 -19.60 -24.40
C GLU A 51 0.07 -21.00 -24.84
N LYS A 52 0.82 -21.72 -23.99
CA LYS A 52 1.22 -23.12 -24.24
C LYS A 52 0.04 -24.07 -24.34
N SER A 53 -1.01 -23.87 -23.57
CA SER A 53 -2.22 -24.71 -23.64
C SER A 53 -2.99 -24.55 -24.95
N ILE A 54 -2.81 -23.40 -25.63
CA ILE A 54 -3.37 -23.17 -26.98
C ILE A 54 -2.52 -23.85 -28.07
N ILE A 55 -1.19 -23.75 -27.92
CA ILE A 55 -0.24 -24.28 -28.93
C ILE A 55 -0.10 -25.80 -28.82
N ASP A 56 -0.05 -26.32 -27.59
CA ASP A 56 0.19 -27.75 -27.29
C ASP A 56 -0.74 -28.18 -26.14
N PRO A 57 -2.05 -28.37 -26.42
CA PRO A 57 -3.07 -28.71 -25.42
C PRO A 57 -2.93 -30.11 -24.84
N GLU A 58 -2.19 -31.01 -25.50
CA GLU A 58 -1.95 -32.36 -25.00
C GLU A 58 -0.99 -32.37 -23.80
N ASN A 59 -0.05 -31.43 -23.75
CA ASN A 59 0.97 -31.38 -22.71
C ASN A 59 0.82 -30.18 -21.74
N ASN A 60 -0.06 -29.24 -22.07
CA ASN A 60 -0.25 -28.04 -21.24
C ASN A 60 -1.75 -27.81 -20.97
N PHE A 61 -2.05 -27.49 -19.73
CA PHE A 61 -3.41 -27.25 -19.29
C PHE A 61 -3.47 -26.07 -18.34
N CYS A 62 -4.43 -25.18 -18.54
CA CYS A 62 -4.69 -24.04 -17.69
C CYS A 62 -6.18 -23.99 -17.33
N ILE A 63 -6.49 -23.81 -16.06
CA ILE A 63 -7.86 -23.67 -15.58
C ILE A 63 -7.93 -22.50 -14.59
N GLY A 64 -8.95 -21.66 -14.73
CA GLY A 64 -9.35 -20.65 -13.76
C GLY A 64 -10.77 -20.91 -13.28
N LEU A 65 -10.97 -20.97 -11.97
CA LEU A 65 -12.26 -21.20 -11.34
C LEU A 65 -12.56 -20.07 -10.36
N ASP A 66 -13.85 -19.76 -10.21
CA ASP A 66 -14.33 -18.91 -9.14
C ASP A 66 -15.06 -19.72 -8.06
N TYR A 67 -15.35 -19.09 -6.93
CA TYR A 67 -15.99 -19.74 -5.77
C TYR A 67 -17.34 -20.40 -6.07
N ARG A 68 -18.03 -20.02 -7.15
CA ARG A 68 -19.34 -20.59 -7.51
C ARG A 68 -19.24 -22.06 -7.88
N ILE A 69 -18.13 -22.44 -8.52
CA ILE A 69 -17.90 -23.84 -8.89
C ILE A 69 -17.75 -24.74 -7.65
N PRO A 70 -16.83 -24.46 -6.69
CA PRO A 70 -16.75 -25.26 -5.47
C PRO A 70 -18.03 -25.18 -4.61
N VAL A 71 -18.77 -24.07 -4.62
CA VAL A 71 -20.11 -24.03 -3.95
C VAL A 71 -21.09 -24.96 -4.62
N MET A 72 -21.16 -24.98 -5.95
CA MET A 72 -22.04 -25.87 -6.72
C MET A 72 -21.75 -27.36 -6.43
N HIS A 73 -20.48 -27.70 -6.20
CA HIS A 73 -20.05 -29.06 -5.87
C HIS A 73 -20.00 -29.35 -4.35
N ASN A 74 -20.57 -28.49 -3.52
CA ASN A 74 -20.56 -28.62 -2.05
C ASN A 74 -19.16 -28.74 -1.41
N LEU A 75 -18.14 -28.20 -2.05
CA LEU A 75 -16.78 -28.14 -1.51
C LEU A 75 -16.56 -26.90 -0.62
N ILE A 76 -17.38 -25.89 -0.82
CA ILE A 76 -17.44 -24.67 0.02
C ILE A 76 -18.90 -24.41 0.37
N ASP A 77 -19.16 -24.08 1.64
CA ASP A 77 -20.51 -23.70 2.06
C ASP A 77 -20.88 -22.30 1.51
N GLY A 78 -21.98 -22.22 0.79
CA GLY A 78 -22.51 -20.96 0.26
C GLY A 78 -22.90 -19.94 1.36
N ASN A 79 -23.27 -20.41 2.57
CA ASN A 79 -23.54 -19.55 3.71
C ASN A 79 -22.26 -18.89 4.21
N TYR A 80 -21.16 -19.61 4.27
CA TYR A 80 -19.84 -19.04 4.61
C TYR A 80 -19.48 -17.87 3.69
N VAL A 81 -19.67 -18.01 2.38
CA VAL A 81 -19.41 -16.93 1.42
C VAL A 81 -20.31 -15.72 1.66
N ARG A 82 -21.58 -15.96 2.05
CA ARG A 82 -22.52 -14.88 2.38
C ARG A 82 -22.10 -14.15 3.65
N GLU A 83 -21.73 -14.86 4.69
CA GLU A 83 -21.24 -14.30 5.96
C GLU A 83 -19.96 -13.50 5.75
N LEU A 84 -19.04 -14.01 4.94
CA LEU A 84 -17.81 -13.30 4.58
C LEU A 84 -18.11 -11.94 3.94
N LYS A 85 -19.08 -11.89 3.01
CA LYS A 85 -19.50 -10.64 2.35
C LYS A 85 -20.20 -9.65 3.30
N MET A 86 -20.82 -10.15 4.37
CA MET A 86 -21.48 -9.35 5.39
C MET A 86 -20.53 -8.90 6.51
N SER A 87 -19.32 -9.45 6.57
CA SER A 87 -18.34 -9.13 7.60
C SER A 87 -17.92 -7.66 7.56
N PRO A 88 -17.74 -6.99 8.71
CA PRO A 88 -17.15 -5.65 8.75
C PRO A 88 -15.74 -5.55 8.14
N SER A 89 -15.03 -6.66 8.08
CA SER A 89 -13.70 -6.78 7.46
C SER A 89 -13.75 -7.10 5.95
N TYR A 90 -14.94 -7.18 5.35
CA TYR A 90 -15.09 -7.48 3.92
C TYR A 90 -14.36 -6.45 3.06
N ASN A 91 -13.54 -6.96 2.15
CA ASN A 91 -12.83 -6.18 1.15
C ASN A 91 -13.14 -6.75 -0.23
N GLU A 92 -13.85 -5.97 -1.04
CA GLU A 92 -14.30 -6.39 -2.37
C GLU A 92 -13.12 -6.78 -3.29
N THR A 93 -12.02 -6.06 -3.22
CA THR A 93 -10.84 -6.32 -4.05
C THR A 93 -10.15 -7.63 -3.67
N THR A 94 -9.98 -7.87 -2.37
CA THR A 94 -9.45 -9.15 -1.86
C THR A 94 -10.38 -10.30 -2.23
N PHE A 95 -11.68 -10.11 -2.07
CA PHE A 95 -12.68 -11.12 -2.44
C PHE A 95 -12.64 -11.42 -3.95
N ALA A 96 -12.51 -10.39 -4.79
CA ALA A 96 -12.39 -10.57 -6.24
C ALA A 96 -11.14 -11.38 -6.61
N ALA A 97 -10.01 -11.12 -5.97
CA ALA A 97 -8.77 -11.85 -6.23
C ALA A 97 -8.84 -13.31 -5.72
N GLU A 98 -9.21 -13.50 -4.45
CA GLU A 98 -9.11 -14.82 -3.80
C GLU A 98 -10.27 -15.76 -4.14
N TYR A 99 -11.48 -15.23 -4.32
CA TYR A 99 -12.69 -16.03 -4.52
C TYR A 99 -13.24 -15.99 -5.95
N MET A 100 -13.01 -14.91 -6.69
CA MET A 100 -13.50 -14.76 -8.06
C MET A 100 -12.42 -14.97 -9.13
N GLY A 101 -11.16 -15.17 -8.74
CA GLY A 101 -10.05 -15.39 -9.67
C GLY A 101 -9.71 -14.16 -10.52
N VAL A 102 -10.07 -12.94 -10.06
CA VAL A 102 -9.85 -11.70 -10.80
C VAL A 102 -8.46 -11.17 -10.55
N TRP A 103 -7.63 -11.14 -11.58
CA TRP A 103 -6.31 -10.53 -11.50
C TRP A 103 -6.39 -9.02 -11.48
N LEU A 104 -5.72 -8.42 -10.50
CA LEU A 104 -5.76 -7.00 -10.22
C LEU A 104 -4.71 -6.24 -11.04
N GLY A 105 -5.03 -5.00 -11.41
CA GLY A 105 -4.17 -4.13 -12.22
C GLY A 105 -4.61 -4.06 -13.67
N GLY A 106 -4.47 -2.88 -14.28
CA GLY A 106 -4.76 -2.62 -15.68
C GLY A 106 -3.68 -3.22 -16.61
N SER A 107 -3.97 -3.27 -17.89
CA SER A 107 -3.05 -3.66 -18.97
C SER A 107 -1.81 -2.76 -19.08
N ASP A 108 -1.77 -1.63 -18.36
CA ASP A 108 -0.75 -0.61 -18.46
C ASP A 108 -0.04 -0.44 -17.11
N GLU A 109 0.68 -1.44 -16.64
CA GLU A 109 1.66 -1.40 -15.52
C GLU A 109 1.23 -0.68 -14.21
N SER A 110 0.07 -0.03 -14.18
CA SER A 110 -0.38 0.81 -13.08
C SER A 110 -1.41 0.12 -12.21
N TRP A 111 -1.06 -0.11 -10.95
CA TRP A 111 -1.99 -0.56 -9.90
C TRP A 111 -3.21 0.37 -9.78
N PHE A 112 -3.00 1.68 -9.94
CA PHE A 112 -4.05 2.68 -9.89
C PHE A 112 -4.32 3.22 -11.30
N ASN A 113 -5.55 3.03 -11.79
CA ASN A 113 -5.99 3.65 -13.04
C ASN A 113 -6.04 5.18 -12.87
N PHE A 114 -5.32 5.90 -13.72
CA PHE A 114 -5.24 7.36 -13.70
C PHE A 114 -6.61 8.04 -13.83
N GLU A 115 -7.49 7.51 -14.67
CA GLU A 115 -8.85 8.06 -14.85
C GLU A 115 -9.66 7.97 -13.55
N LYS A 116 -9.54 6.87 -12.80
CA LYS A 116 -10.20 6.72 -11.50
C LYS A 116 -9.68 7.74 -10.49
N ILE A 117 -8.35 7.93 -10.41
CA ILE A 117 -7.74 8.94 -9.54
C ILE A 117 -8.20 10.33 -9.91
N SER A 118 -8.27 10.65 -11.22
CA SER A 118 -8.68 11.96 -11.75
C SER A 118 -10.11 12.31 -11.34
N ARG A 119 -11.02 11.34 -11.27
CA ARG A 119 -12.41 11.57 -10.80
C ARG A 119 -12.48 12.10 -9.37
N TYR A 120 -11.48 11.77 -8.54
CA TYR A 120 -11.40 12.18 -7.13
C TYR A 120 -10.51 13.38 -6.88
N ARG A 121 -9.93 13.99 -7.93
CA ARG A 121 -9.25 15.27 -7.85
C ARG A 121 -10.30 16.40 -7.79
N LYS A 122 -10.68 16.77 -6.56
CA LYS A 122 -11.79 17.74 -6.32
C LYS A 122 -11.35 18.97 -5.55
N ILE A 123 -10.17 18.97 -4.97
CA ILE A 123 -9.70 20.02 -4.08
C ILE A 123 -8.91 21.04 -4.89
N LYS A 124 -9.47 22.22 -5.11
CA LYS A 124 -8.87 23.28 -5.93
C LYS A 124 -7.68 23.97 -5.23
N ASN A 125 -7.81 24.20 -3.94
CA ASN A 125 -6.79 24.93 -3.17
C ASN A 125 -6.28 24.08 -2.01
N PRO A 126 -4.96 24.02 -1.77
CA PRO A 126 -4.42 23.38 -0.59
C PRO A 126 -4.84 24.10 0.69
N GLU A 127 -4.89 23.38 1.78
CA GLU A 127 -5.01 23.97 3.11
C GLU A 127 -3.58 24.15 3.65
N TRP A 128 -3.23 25.37 4.03
CA TRP A 128 -1.91 25.69 4.59
C TRP A 128 -1.85 25.57 6.11
N VAL A 129 -3.01 25.59 6.75
CA VAL A 129 -3.25 25.42 8.17
C VAL A 129 -4.54 24.63 8.40
N ALA A 130 -4.70 24.05 9.59
CA ALA A 130 -5.91 23.33 9.94
C ALA A 130 -7.13 24.28 9.96
N LYS A 131 -8.06 24.13 9.02
CA LYS A 131 -9.30 24.93 8.93
C LYS A 131 -10.37 24.47 9.91
N PHE A 132 -10.34 23.23 10.35
CA PHE A 132 -11.41 22.58 11.13
C PHE A 132 -10.90 22.11 12.51
N ARG A 133 -10.00 22.91 13.10
CA ARG A 133 -9.43 22.59 14.41
C ARG A 133 -10.55 22.57 15.48
N GLY A 134 -10.57 21.53 16.31
CA GLY A 134 -11.53 21.40 17.41
C GLY A 134 -12.92 20.86 17.04
N GLN A 135 -13.19 20.54 15.78
CA GLN A 135 -14.44 19.85 15.41
C GLN A 135 -14.36 18.36 15.75
N ALA A 136 -15.39 17.83 16.43
CA ALA A 136 -15.40 16.45 16.94
C ALA A 136 -15.25 15.37 15.85
N ASN A 137 -15.78 15.64 14.65
CA ASN A 137 -15.79 14.67 13.54
C ASN A 137 -14.72 14.94 12.49
N VAL A 138 -13.73 15.79 12.80
CA VAL A 138 -12.66 16.14 11.86
C VAL A 138 -11.32 16.09 12.57
N PHE A 139 -10.35 15.43 11.95
CA PHE A 139 -8.96 15.43 12.41
C PHE A 139 -7.99 15.41 11.23
N TYR A 140 -6.73 15.73 11.51
CA TYR A 140 -5.67 15.70 10.51
C TYR A 140 -4.71 14.54 10.79
N LEU A 141 -4.17 13.98 9.70
CA LEU A 141 -3.09 13.00 9.71
C LEU A 141 -1.98 13.51 8.80
N ILE A 142 -0.74 13.20 9.13
CA ILE A 142 0.41 13.46 8.26
C ILE A 142 1.09 12.12 7.98
N SER A 143 1.36 11.83 6.71
CA SER A 143 2.16 10.68 6.28
C SER A 143 3.44 11.17 5.65
N VAL A 144 4.58 10.63 6.07
CA VAL A 144 5.91 11.08 5.64
C VAL A 144 6.66 9.92 4.99
N ASP A 145 7.01 10.11 3.73
CA ASP A 145 7.95 9.29 2.98
C ASP A 145 9.33 9.95 3.03
N VAL A 146 10.33 9.21 3.52
CA VAL A 146 11.62 9.78 3.89
C VAL A 146 12.67 9.51 2.81
N GLY A 147 13.14 10.59 2.18
CA GLY A 147 14.24 10.58 1.23
C GLY A 147 15.50 11.29 1.77
N ARG A 148 16.64 11.06 1.13
CA ARG A 148 17.92 11.73 1.42
C ARG A 148 18.73 11.90 0.14
N LEU A 149 19.61 12.91 0.13
CA LEU A 149 20.49 13.23 -1.00
C LEU A 149 19.70 13.53 -2.28
N ASN A 150 19.59 12.56 -3.19
CA ASN A 150 18.90 12.73 -4.47
C ASN A 150 17.38 12.60 -4.35
N ASP A 151 16.89 11.90 -3.32
CA ASP A 151 15.47 11.74 -3.07
C ASP A 151 14.90 12.85 -2.18
N GLN A 152 13.61 13.12 -2.34
CA GLN A 152 12.92 14.14 -1.55
C GLN A 152 12.15 13.48 -0.41
N THR A 153 12.21 14.10 0.78
CA THR A 153 11.27 13.75 1.85
C THR A 153 9.96 14.48 1.61
N VAL A 154 8.87 13.73 1.51
CA VAL A 154 7.55 14.27 1.20
C VAL A 154 6.58 14.00 2.35
N ALA A 155 5.93 15.04 2.82
CA ALA A 155 4.85 14.96 3.80
C ALA A 155 3.49 15.20 3.12
N CYS A 156 2.60 14.22 3.20
CA CYS A 156 1.22 14.31 2.75
C CYS A 156 0.31 14.61 3.94
N VAL A 157 -0.44 15.70 3.87
CA VAL A 157 -1.40 16.10 4.91
C VAL A 157 -2.81 15.71 4.50
N PHE A 158 -3.43 14.87 5.32
CA PHE A 158 -4.80 14.43 5.13
C PHE A 158 -5.71 15.05 6.20
N ARG A 159 -6.82 15.63 5.75
CA ARG A 159 -7.97 15.89 6.60
C ARG A 159 -8.92 14.70 6.52
N VAL A 160 -9.29 14.17 7.66
CA VAL A 160 -10.22 13.05 7.77
C VAL A 160 -11.52 13.54 8.40
N ASN A 161 -12.62 13.32 7.68
CA ASN A 161 -13.97 13.62 8.15
C ASN A 161 -14.66 12.29 8.47
N ILE A 162 -15.33 12.22 9.62
CA ILE A 162 -16.15 11.07 10.02
C ILE A 162 -17.61 11.41 9.70
N ASN A 163 -18.24 10.61 8.84
CA ASN A 163 -19.66 10.71 8.54
C ASN A 163 -20.24 9.30 8.42
N ASP A 164 -21.38 9.03 9.06
CA ASP A 164 -22.06 7.73 9.05
C ASP A 164 -21.10 6.55 9.34
N ASN A 165 -20.25 6.70 10.36
CA ASN A 165 -19.19 5.75 10.73
C ASN A 165 -18.17 5.45 9.64
N LYS A 166 -18.11 6.26 8.58
CA LYS A 166 -17.10 6.16 7.51
C LYS A 166 -16.10 7.30 7.62
N PHE A 167 -14.84 6.95 7.33
CA PHE A 167 -13.73 7.90 7.30
C PHE A 167 -13.49 8.38 5.87
N TYR A 168 -13.74 9.65 5.61
CA TYR A 168 -13.47 10.30 4.32
C TYR A 168 -12.14 11.04 4.41
N SER A 169 -11.14 10.57 3.68
CA SER A 169 -9.79 11.15 3.66
C SER A 169 -9.65 12.13 2.50
N THR A 170 -9.24 13.35 2.79
CA THR A 170 -8.96 14.37 1.78
C THR A 170 -7.49 14.76 1.87
N LEU A 171 -6.72 14.54 0.82
CA LEU A 171 -5.36 15.07 0.71
C LEU A 171 -5.44 16.57 0.52
N VAL A 172 -5.10 17.34 1.55
CA VAL A 172 -5.26 18.80 1.59
C VAL A 172 -3.97 19.56 1.34
N ASN A 173 -2.81 18.91 1.52
CA ASN A 173 -1.50 19.49 1.19
C ASN A 173 -0.46 18.41 0.95
N ILE A 174 0.56 18.76 0.15
CA ILE A 174 1.77 17.97 -0.08
C ILE A 174 2.95 18.92 0.11
N VAL A 175 3.85 18.58 1.00
CA VAL A 175 5.01 19.43 1.36
C VAL A 175 6.30 18.64 1.21
N VAL A 176 7.26 19.22 0.49
CA VAL A 176 8.63 18.70 0.41
C VAL A 176 9.43 19.28 1.57
N LEU A 177 9.88 18.41 2.48
CA LEU A 177 10.68 18.82 3.64
C LEU A 177 12.15 19.02 3.27
N GLY A 178 12.80 19.96 3.90
CA GLY A 178 14.21 20.28 3.65
C GLY A 178 14.48 20.96 2.29
N ARG A 179 13.46 21.44 1.57
CA ARG A 179 13.60 21.98 0.22
C ARG A 179 14.49 23.22 0.12
N GLN A 180 14.50 24.04 1.18
CA GLN A 180 15.21 25.33 1.20
C GLN A 180 16.63 25.22 1.78
N ALA A 181 17.07 24.04 2.19
CA ALA A 181 18.38 23.85 2.79
C ALA A 181 19.43 23.48 1.73
N GLU A 182 20.62 24.05 1.82
CA GLU A 182 21.78 23.64 1.01
C GLU A 182 22.13 22.16 1.23
N THR A 183 21.87 21.67 2.45
CA THR A 183 22.04 20.26 2.81
C THR A 183 20.73 19.69 3.33
N LYS A 184 20.26 18.60 2.73
CA LYS A 184 19.05 17.86 3.14
C LYS A 184 19.36 16.98 4.37
N THR A 185 19.59 17.60 5.53
CA THR A 185 19.84 16.88 6.78
C THR A 185 18.52 16.45 7.43
N PHE A 186 18.52 15.35 8.17
CA PHE A 186 17.34 14.92 8.94
C PHE A 186 16.92 15.94 9.99
N SER A 187 17.88 16.66 10.59
CA SER A 187 17.58 17.74 11.53
C SER A 187 16.77 18.86 10.86
N ARG A 188 17.12 19.27 9.63
CA ARG A 188 16.33 20.27 8.89
C ARG A 188 14.95 19.75 8.52
N GLN A 189 14.85 18.50 8.06
CA GLN A 189 13.58 17.88 7.75
C GLN A 189 12.68 17.78 9.00
N ALA A 190 13.27 17.48 10.17
CA ALA A 190 12.55 17.44 11.44
C ALA A 190 12.00 18.81 11.85
N ILE A 191 12.77 19.88 11.68
CA ILE A 191 12.30 21.26 11.92
C ILE A 191 11.08 21.56 11.05
N ASP A 192 11.16 21.32 9.74
CA ASP A 192 10.06 21.57 8.81
C ASP A 192 8.82 20.73 9.16
N LEU A 193 9.01 19.45 9.54
CA LEU A 193 7.91 18.56 9.97
C LEU A 193 7.26 19.03 11.27
N LYS A 194 8.05 19.48 12.25
CA LYS A 194 7.54 20.05 13.51
C LYS A 194 6.74 21.33 13.27
N GLN A 195 7.19 22.20 12.37
CA GLN A 195 6.42 23.38 11.97
C GLN A 195 5.10 22.96 11.28
N LEU A 196 5.14 21.88 10.49
CA LEU A 196 3.93 21.33 9.88
C LEU A 196 2.95 20.79 10.93
N ILE A 197 3.47 20.07 11.93
CA ILE A 197 2.69 19.58 13.08
C ILE A 197 2.03 20.75 13.82
N ALA A 198 2.76 21.83 14.07
CA ALA A 198 2.20 23.02 14.73
C ALA A 198 1.06 23.66 13.93
N ARG A 199 1.15 23.69 12.57
CA ARG A 199 0.11 24.25 11.70
C ARG A 199 -1.16 23.42 11.66
N TYR A 200 -1.05 22.09 11.66
CA TYR A 200 -2.22 21.21 11.46
C TYR A 200 -2.71 20.55 12.74
N SER A 201 -1.90 20.50 13.80
CA SER A 201 -2.20 19.77 15.05
C SER A 201 -2.76 18.35 14.74
N PRO A 202 -1.99 17.51 14.02
CA PRO A 202 -2.48 16.23 13.57
C PRO A 202 -2.73 15.29 14.74
N LYS A 203 -3.69 14.40 14.59
CA LYS A 203 -3.94 13.32 15.56
C LYS A 203 -2.80 12.32 15.57
N GLU A 204 -2.19 12.09 14.40
CA GLU A 204 -1.08 11.17 14.24
C GLU A 204 -0.21 11.56 13.05
N VAL A 205 1.09 11.27 13.16
CA VAL A 205 2.09 11.45 12.11
C VAL A 205 2.74 10.10 11.85
N VAL A 206 2.50 9.55 10.67
CA VAL A 206 3.07 8.27 10.24
C VAL A 206 4.37 8.52 9.49
N ILE A 207 5.47 7.95 9.95
CA ILE A 207 6.78 8.05 9.31
C ILE A 207 7.17 6.66 8.81
N ASP A 208 7.52 6.55 7.52
CA ASP A 208 8.13 5.32 7.01
C ASP A 208 9.54 5.19 7.60
N CYS A 209 9.67 4.27 8.55
CA CYS A 209 10.92 3.98 9.25
C CYS A 209 11.69 2.79 8.64
N ASN A 210 11.39 2.40 7.41
CA ASN A 210 12.25 1.48 6.68
C ASN A 210 13.53 2.23 6.23
N GLY A 211 14.69 1.71 6.61
CA GLY A 211 15.96 2.28 6.20
C GLY A 211 16.19 3.72 6.70
N LEU A 212 16.16 4.69 5.80
CA LEU A 212 16.52 6.11 6.08
C LEU A 212 15.58 6.81 7.06
N GLY A 213 14.34 6.36 7.18
CA GLY A 213 13.35 7.00 8.04
C GLY A 213 13.69 6.97 9.54
N ILE A 214 14.55 6.03 9.96
CA ILE A 214 15.05 5.99 11.33
C ILE A 214 15.81 7.28 11.66
N GLY A 215 16.60 7.82 10.72
CA GLY A 215 17.34 9.06 10.96
C GLY A 215 16.45 10.29 11.19
N LEU A 216 15.31 10.38 10.48
CA LEU A 216 14.31 11.41 10.76
C LEU A 216 13.62 11.17 12.12
N ALA A 217 13.29 9.91 12.40
CA ALA A 217 12.66 9.52 13.67
C ALA A 217 13.53 9.90 14.89
N ASP A 218 14.85 9.69 14.83
CA ASP A 218 15.81 10.09 15.86
C ASP A 218 15.83 11.60 16.08
N GLU A 219 15.63 12.39 15.05
CA GLU A 219 15.56 13.85 15.17
C GLU A 219 14.19 14.30 15.72
N MET A 220 13.11 13.60 15.44
CA MET A 220 11.78 13.98 15.91
C MET A 220 11.64 13.90 17.44
N ILE A 221 12.36 13.02 18.11
CA ILE A 221 12.34 12.86 19.57
C ILE A 221 13.22 13.89 20.32
N LYS A 222 13.91 14.78 19.60
CA LYS A 222 14.75 15.86 20.17
C LYS A 222 14.03 17.20 20.06
N THR A 223 14.33 18.14 20.93
CA THR A 223 13.94 19.56 20.80
C THR A 223 14.81 20.24 19.75
N HIS A 224 14.22 21.13 18.94
CA HIS A 224 14.93 21.95 17.96
C HIS A 224 14.56 23.42 18.13
N LEU A 225 15.37 24.30 17.54
CA LEU A 225 15.04 25.72 17.38
C LEU A 225 14.70 26.00 15.90
N ASP A 226 13.69 26.82 15.66
CA ASP A 226 13.41 27.32 14.33
C ASP A 226 14.38 28.46 13.94
N SER A 227 14.23 28.99 12.74
CA SER A 227 15.06 30.11 12.24
C SER A 227 14.88 31.43 13.02
N GLN A 228 13.85 31.53 13.85
CA GLN A 228 13.55 32.69 14.69
C GLN A 228 13.98 32.48 16.15
N GLY A 229 14.56 31.32 16.48
CA GLY A 229 14.93 30.92 17.82
C GLY A 229 13.80 30.39 18.68
N ASN A 230 12.61 30.14 18.12
CA ASN A 230 11.53 29.53 18.86
C ASN A 230 11.77 28.04 19.04
N GLU A 231 11.43 27.53 20.24
CA GLU A 231 11.56 26.12 20.55
C GLU A 231 10.48 25.28 19.86
N LEU A 232 10.92 24.24 19.15
CA LEU A 232 10.07 23.22 18.57
C LEU A 232 10.18 21.94 19.41
N PRO A 233 9.08 21.48 20.04
CA PRO A 233 9.13 20.42 21.03
C PRO A 233 9.53 19.07 20.44
N ALA A 234 9.99 18.17 21.31
CA ALA A 234 10.13 16.75 21.01
C ALA A 234 8.76 16.11 20.89
N TYR A 235 8.65 15.11 20.00
CA TYR A 235 7.46 14.26 19.86
C TYR A 235 7.84 12.81 20.08
N GLY A 236 6.91 12.02 20.62
CA GLY A 236 7.12 10.62 20.96
C GLY A 236 6.39 9.67 20.02
N PHE A 237 6.89 8.43 19.95
CA PHE A 237 6.28 7.33 19.21
C PHE A 237 5.29 6.55 20.07
N SER A 238 4.10 6.30 19.53
CA SER A 238 3.04 5.54 20.21
C SER A 238 3.21 4.03 20.07
N ASN A 239 3.85 3.54 19.01
CA ASN A 239 3.89 2.12 18.63
C ASN A 239 5.30 1.50 18.61
N ASN A 240 6.34 2.22 19.02
CA ASN A 240 7.72 1.72 18.94
C ASN A 240 8.39 1.75 20.32
N GLU A 241 8.63 0.56 20.90
CA GLU A 241 9.19 0.40 22.24
C GLU A 241 10.64 0.89 22.35
N ASP A 242 11.44 0.77 21.29
CA ASP A 242 12.84 1.23 21.31
C ASP A 242 12.90 2.75 21.40
N PHE A 243 12.09 3.46 20.64
CA PHE A 243 11.97 4.90 20.76
C PHE A 243 11.36 5.33 22.11
N ARG A 244 10.43 4.57 22.67
CA ARG A 244 9.86 4.85 24.00
C ARG A 244 10.90 4.88 25.12
N LYS A 245 11.99 4.14 24.99
CA LYS A 245 13.07 4.09 26.00
C LYS A 245 13.93 5.35 25.99
N ILE A 246 14.04 6.04 24.84
CA ILE A 246 14.96 7.15 24.62
C ILE A 246 14.26 8.49 24.40
N GLN A 247 12.96 8.52 24.11
CA GLN A 247 12.19 9.75 23.94
C GLN A 247 11.89 10.41 25.30
N PRO A 248 11.70 11.75 25.36
CA PRO A 248 11.28 12.42 26.59
C PRO A 248 9.93 11.89 27.09
N ARG A 249 9.79 11.74 28.40
CA ARG A 249 8.59 11.16 29.04
C ARG A 249 7.33 12.02 28.85
N ASP A 250 7.50 13.31 28.76
CA ASP A 250 6.47 14.34 28.58
C ASP A 250 6.17 14.64 27.11
N ALA A 251 6.90 14.04 26.17
CA ALA A 251 6.69 14.24 24.74
C ALA A 251 5.31 13.72 24.31
N ALA A 252 4.58 14.55 23.55
CA ALA A 252 3.30 14.18 22.95
C ALA A 252 3.49 12.98 22.00
N GLN A 253 2.82 11.86 22.29
CA GLN A 253 2.97 10.59 21.55
C GLN A 253 2.07 10.57 20.34
N ILE A 254 2.41 11.35 19.33
CA ILE A 254 1.67 11.47 18.06
C ILE A 254 2.38 10.82 16.89
N LEU A 255 3.60 10.30 17.07
CA LEU A 255 4.36 9.67 16.00
C LEU A 255 4.04 8.17 15.92
N TYR A 256 3.88 7.67 14.72
CA TYR A 256 3.72 6.26 14.40
C TYR A 256 4.84 5.81 13.47
N SER A 257 5.63 4.86 13.92
CA SER A 257 6.71 4.26 13.13
C SER A 257 6.15 3.16 12.24
N LEU A 258 6.09 3.40 10.95
CA LEU A 258 5.69 2.38 9.96
C LEU A 258 6.94 1.60 9.54
N LYS A 259 6.96 0.30 9.84
CA LYS A 259 7.93 -0.67 9.32
C LYS A 259 7.17 -1.72 8.54
N ALA A 260 6.93 -1.44 7.26
CA ALA A 260 6.13 -2.30 6.42
C ALA A 260 6.93 -3.51 5.96
N ASN A 261 6.39 -4.69 6.21
CA ASN A 261 6.83 -5.97 5.62
C ASN A 261 5.89 -6.35 4.46
N GLY A 262 6.20 -7.40 3.71
CA GLY A 262 5.42 -7.82 2.56
C GLY A 262 3.91 -7.94 2.83
N PRO A 263 3.47 -8.69 3.86
CA PRO A 263 2.04 -8.80 4.20
C PRO A 263 1.39 -7.47 4.57
N LEU A 264 2.08 -6.61 5.34
CA LEU A 264 1.55 -5.29 5.72
C LEU A 264 1.47 -4.36 4.50
N ASN A 265 2.47 -4.37 3.61
CA ASN A 265 2.43 -3.62 2.36
C ASN A 265 1.23 -4.03 1.49
N SER A 266 1.01 -5.33 1.31
CA SER A 266 -0.14 -5.83 0.57
C SER A 266 -1.47 -5.35 1.16
N LYS A 267 -1.60 -5.37 2.50
CA LYS A 267 -2.78 -4.86 3.21
C LYS A 267 -2.96 -3.36 3.04
N ILE A 268 -1.90 -2.57 3.15
CA ILE A 268 -1.92 -1.11 2.97
C ILE A 268 -2.38 -0.76 1.55
N HIS A 269 -1.77 -1.38 0.54
CA HIS A 269 -2.12 -1.13 -0.86
C HIS A 269 -3.54 -1.59 -1.19
N GLY A 270 -3.95 -2.77 -0.74
CA GLY A 270 -5.32 -3.25 -0.92
C GLY A 270 -6.37 -2.32 -0.28
N ASN A 271 -6.11 -1.84 0.94
CA ASN A 271 -6.98 -0.87 1.60
C ASN A 271 -7.01 0.48 0.86
N ALA A 272 -5.86 0.98 0.40
CA ALA A 272 -5.79 2.22 -0.38
C ALA A 272 -6.62 2.11 -1.68
N TYR A 273 -6.48 0.99 -2.40
CA TYR A 273 -7.25 0.70 -3.61
C TYR A 273 -8.76 0.64 -3.35
N THR A 274 -9.17 -0.09 -2.30
CA THR A 274 -10.59 -0.19 -1.90
C THR A 274 -11.17 1.17 -1.54
N ARG A 275 -10.46 1.95 -0.73
CA ARG A 275 -10.90 3.30 -0.32
C ARG A 275 -11.02 4.24 -1.51
N LEU A 276 -10.08 4.17 -2.47
CA LEU A 276 -10.15 4.95 -3.70
C LEU A 276 -11.38 4.55 -4.54
N ASN A 277 -11.57 3.26 -4.78
CA ASN A 277 -12.71 2.78 -5.57
C ASN A 277 -14.06 3.10 -4.92
N SER A 278 -14.12 3.13 -3.58
CA SER A 278 -15.33 3.49 -2.82
C SER A 278 -15.56 5.01 -2.71
N GLY A 279 -14.71 5.85 -3.33
CA GLY A 279 -14.85 7.31 -3.26
C GLY A 279 -14.57 7.91 -1.89
N LEU A 280 -13.89 7.18 -1.00
CA LEU A 280 -13.56 7.62 0.36
C LEU A 280 -12.28 8.46 0.43
N VAL A 281 -11.61 8.68 -0.72
CA VAL A 281 -10.40 9.47 -0.81
C VAL A 281 -10.60 10.59 -1.84
N ARG A 282 -10.15 11.81 -1.52
CA ARG A 282 -10.15 12.96 -2.43
C ARG A 282 -8.76 13.55 -2.51
N PHE A 283 -8.42 14.08 -3.68
CA PHE A 283 -7.10 14.64 -3.98
C PHE A 283 -7.18 16.08 -4.41
N LEU A 284 -6.04 16.77 -4.34
CA LEU A 284 -5.83 18.05 -4.99
C LEU A 284 -5.95 17.88 -6.51
N ILE A 285 -6.44 18.93 -7.19
CA ILE A 285 -6.39 19.01 -8.66
C ILE A 285 -4.94 19.07 -9.14
N THR A 286 -4.73 18.80 -10.40
CA THR A 286 -3.39 18.92 -11.01
C THR A 286 -2.96 20.39 -11.08
N GLU A 287 -1.67 20.64 -11.20
CA GLU A 287 -1.15 21.99 -11.39
C GLU A 287 -1.68 22.64 -12.68
N GLN A 288 -1.85 21.85 -13.74
CA GLN A 288 -2.43 22.33 -15.00
C GLN A 288 -3.88 22.78 -14.81
N GLU A 289 -4.72 22.01 -14.13
CA GLU A 289 -6.09 22.38 -13.81
C GLU A 289 -6.16 23.63 -12.90
N ALA A 290 -5.22 23.73 -11.93
CA ALA A 290 -5.14 24.92 -11.08
C ALA A 290 -4.76 26.17 -11.86
N ARG A 291 -3.81 26.08 -12.78
CA ARG A 291 -3.42 27.19 -13.65
C ARG A 291 -4.58 27.61 -14.58
N SER A 292 -5.27 26.66 -15.19
CA SER A 292 -6.42 26.93 -16.09
C SER A 292 -7.60 27.54 -15.36
N ALA A 293 -7.74 27.36 -14.06
CA ALA A 293 -8.82 27.95 -13.26
C ALA A 293 -8.52 29.41 -12.82
N LEU A 294 -7.30 29.89 -13.04
CA LEU A 294 -6.87 31.27 -12.73
C LEU A 294 -6.93 32.20 -13.96
N LEU A 295 -7.17 31.64 -15.16
CA LEU A 295 -7.41 32.34 -16.41
C LEU A 295 -8.91 32.48 -16.67
#